data_76ab5b2bec9a3f93dd2102aff0c9932f
#
_entry.id   76ab5b2bec9a3f93dd2102aff0c9932f
#
_cell.length_a   1.000
_cell.length_b   1.000
_cell.length_c   1.000
_cell.angle_alpha   90.00
_cell.angle_beta   90.00
_cell.angle_gamma   90.00
#
_symmetry.space_group_name_H-M   'P 1'
#
loop_
_entity.id
_entity.type
_entity.pdbx_description
1 polymer ?
#
loop_
_entity_poly.entity_id
_entity_poly.type
_entity_poly.pdbx_seq_one_letter_code
_entity_poly.pdbx_strand_id
1 'polypeptide(L)'
;MIPLMTLWRYFLFRQLRFTRREQLEAWQEKKLRAFRRRVLKNSPWFRRWLSRSFEQWPLMDKALMMTHFDEMNTAGLRQQTLMDCALSSELSRDFTPKVGRFSVGLSSGSSGRRGLFVVSPQEQQIWAAGMLAKALPDGLFAGERVALFLRADNHLYHSVNNRWLSLEFYDLFAPFRQQWSQLEQQSPTLIVAPAQVLRALALAVMAGELSLNVKKVISVAEVLEVQDRELLQQVFGDVGEIYQATEGFLATTCRCGTLHLNEEFIYIEPEWLDERRFVPIITDFTRTTQPIVRYRLDDVLVASDTPCACGSVTRTLERIEGRQDDQLLLPVDDGGAHTVFADPCSRVLAQVLPLTADYRLVQTTASHLRLLADCDLPRLEQCRRALEHLFVCQGIDTSRLSWSLISQTPPTQFDSKRRRIICQWRRE
;
A
#
# COMPACT_ATOMS: atom_id res chain seq x y z
N MET A 1 16.54 0.92 -22.63
CA MET A 1 16.71 2.41 -22.65
C MET A 1 15.41 3.05 -22.22
N ILE A 2 15.43 3.94 -21.23
CA ILE A 2 14.21 4.61 -20.76
C ILE A 2 13.56 5.40 -21.91
N PRO A 3 12.27 5.23 -22.17
CA PRO A 3 11.57 5.99 -23.21
C PRO A 3 11.71 7.50 -22.98
N LEU A 4 11.99 8.28 -24.04
CA LEU A 4 12.22 9.71 -23.93
C LEU A 4 11.10 10.47 -23.22
N MET A 5 9.84 10.06 -23.44
CA MET A 5 8.68 10.63 -22.74
C MET A 5 8.65 10.31 -21.24
N THR A 6 9.12 9.14 -20.83
CA THR A 6 9.26 8.79 -19.40
C THR A 6 10.34 9.66 -18.75
N LEU A 7 11.47 9.83 -19.43
CA LEU A 7 12.56 10.67 -18.95
C LEU A 7 12.16 12.15 -18.83
N TRP A 8 11.47 12.68 -19.83
CA TRP A 8 10.95 14.05 -19.77
C TRP A 8 9.97 14.25 -18.60
N ARG A 9 9.03 13.31 -18.41
CA ARG A 9 8.09 13.34 -17.29
C ARG A 9 8.79 13.19 -15.93
N TYR A 10 9.82 12.36 -15.86
CA TYR A 10 10.63 12.23 -14.65
C TYR A 10 11.19 13.58 -14.20
N PHE A 11 11.84 14.33 -15.10
CA PHE A 11 12.37 15.66 -14.76
C PHE A 11 11.25 16.63 -14.38
N LEU A 12 10.14 16.61 -15.11
CA LEU A 12 8.98 17.43 -14.79
C LEU A 12 8.47 17.17 -13.36
N PHE A 13 8.27 15.91 -13.02
CA PHE A 13 7.75 15.52 -11.69
C PHE A 13 8.76 15.78 -10.57
N ARG A 14 10.04 15.61 -10.83
CA ARG A 14 11.08 15.90 -9.84
C ARG A 14 11.19 17.40 -9.53
N GLN A 15 10.87 18.25 -10.49
CA GLN A 15 10.85 19.72 -10.32
C GLN A 15 9.52 20.24 -9.79
N LEU A 16 8.44 19.44 -9.87
CA LEU A 16 7.11 19.86 -9.43
C LEU A 16 7.10 19.97 -7.91
N ARG A 17 7.07 21.21 -7.41
CA ARG A 17 7.04 21.53 -5.98
C ARG A 17 6.03 22.63 -5.73
N PHE A 18 5.31 22.49 -4.64
CA PHE A 18 4.37 23.48 -4.13
C PHE A 18 4.84 23.93 -2.75
N THR A 19 4.98 25.23 -2.56
CA THR A 19 5.42 25.84 -1.28
C THR A 19 4.25 26.47 -0.52
N ARG A 20 3.09 26.63 -1.17
CA ARG A 20 1.86 27.13 -0.56
C ARG A 20 0.70 26.23 -0.95
N ARG A 21 -0.22 25.97 -0.01
CA ARG A 21 -1.37 25.09 -0.20
C ARG A 21 -2.25 25.54 -1.35
N GLU A 22 -2.48 26.85 -1.50
CA GLU A 22 -3.30 27.42 -2.56
C GLU A 22 -2.75 27.13 -3.97
N GLN A 23 -1.41 27.01 -4.11
CA GLN A 23 -0.79 26.65 -5.40
C GLN A 23 -1.12 25.20 -5.78
N LEU A 24 -1.10 24.29 -4.80
CA LEU A 24 -1.45 22.88 -5.01
C LEU A 24 -2.94 22.76 -5.34
N GLU A 25 -3.80 23.44 -4.63
CA GLU A 25 -5.26 23.43 -4.87
C GLU A 25 -5.61 23.99 -6.25
N ALA A 26 -5.01 25.11 -6.66
CA ALA A 26 -5.17 25.67 -8.00
C ALA A 26 -4.67 24.68 -9.09
N TRP A 27 -3.57 23.96 -8.82
CA TRP A 27 -3.07 22.91 -9.71
C TRP A 27 -4.08 21.75 -9.82
N GLN A 28 -4.59 21.24 -8.69
CA GLN A 28 -5.57 20.16 -8.64
C GLN A 28 -6.86 20.55 -9.37
N GLU A 29 -7.38 21.76 -9.13
CA GLU A 29 -8.57 22.26 -9.81
C GLU A 29 -8.37 22.34 -11.35
N LYS A 30 -7.20 22.85 -11.80
CA LYS A 30 -6.85 22.85 -13.22
C LYS A 30 -6.79 21.43 -13.79
N LYS A 31 -6.20 20.47 -13.05
CA LYS A 31 -6.13 19.06 -13.46
C LYS A 31 -7.51 18.43 -13.52
N LEU A 32 -8.35 18.64 -12.52
CA LEU A 32 -9.71 18.10 -12.45
C LEU A 32 -10.56 18.65 -13.62
N ARG A 33 -10.52 19.96 -13.89
CA ARG A 33 -11.20 20.57 -15.05
C ARG A 33 -10.74 19.98 -16.38
N ALA A 34 -9.43 19.78 -16.53
CA ALA A 34 -8.87 19.18 -17.75
C ALA A 34 -9.27 17.69 -17.88
N PHE A 35 -9.24 16.94 -16.78
CA PHE A 35 -9.63 15.53 -16.72
C PHE A 35 -11.10 15.35 -17.10
N ARG A 36 -12.01 16.14 -16.52
CA ARG A 36 -13.44 16.14 -16.88
C ARG A 36 -13.66 16.38 -18.36
N ARG A 37 -13.03 17.44 -18.93
CA ARG A 37 -13.24 17.85 -20.34
C ARG A 37 -12.59 16.92 -21.36
N ARG A 38 -11.42 16.31 -21.05
CA ARG A 38 -10.63 15.57 -22.03
C ARG A 38 -10.78 14.06 -21.91
N VAL A 39 -10.96 13.56 -20.69
CA VAL A 39 -11.00 12.13 -20.37
C VAL A 39 -12.42 11.67 -20.10
N LEU A 40 -13.07 12.21 -19.09
CA LEU A 40 -14.34 11.69 -18.57
C LEU A 40 -15.51 11.84 -19.56
N LYS A 41 -15.43 12.79 -20.51
CA LYS A 41 -16.41 12.89 -21.60
C LYS A 41 -16.45 11.65 -22.52
N ASN A 42 -15.35 10.87 -22.56
CA ASN A 42 -15.23 9.66 -23.38
C ASN A 42 -15.76 8.40 -22.68
N SER A 43 -16.05 8.49 -21.39
CA SER A 43 -16.70 7.43 -20.62
C SER A 43 -18.22 7.59 -20.68
N PRO A 44 -18.97 6.59 -21.16
CA PRO A 44 -20.44 6.65 -21.15
C PRO A 44 -21.02 6.87 -19.76
N TRP A 45 -20.41 6.29 -18.73
CA TRP A 45 -20.82 6.46 -17.34
C TRP A 45 -20.61 7.89 -16.84
N PHE A 46 -19.37 8.40 -16.88
CA PHE A 46 -19.02 9.70 -16.30
C PHE A 46 -19.60 10.88 -17.08
N ARG A 47 -19.86 10.70 -18.39
CA ARG A 47 -20.49 11.74 -19.22
C ARG A 47 -21.85 12.18 -18.69
N ARG A 48 -22.61 11.30 -18.01
CA ARG A 48 -23.93 11.62 -17.43
C ARG A 48 -23.85 12.66 -16.31
N TRP A 49 -22.66 12.80 -15.69
CA TRP A 49 -22.44 13.65 -14.51
C TRP A 49 -21.74 14.97 -14.83
N LEU A 50 -21.28 15.20 -16.07
CA LEU A 50 -20.44 16.36 -16.43
C LEU A 50 -21.12 17.71 -16.20
N SER A 51 -22.47 17.78 -16.25
CA SER A 51 -23.25 19.00 -15.99
C SER A 51 -23.44 19.30 -14.51
N ARG A 52 -23.16 18.35 -13.59
CA ARG A 52 -23.31 18.51 -12.16
C ARG A 52 -22.00 19.01 -11.52
N SER A 53 -22.11 19.63 -10.34
CA SER A 53 -20.93 19.92 -9.52
C SER A 53 -20.23 18.60 -9.13
N PHE A 54 -18.92 18.65 -8.92
CA PHE A 54 -18.12 17.43 -8.71
C PHE A 54 -18.49 16.70 -7.42
N GLU A 55 -18.86 17.45 -6.39
CA GLU A 55 -19.28 16.94 -5.08
C GLU A 55 -20.57 16.11 -5.14
N GLN A 56 -21.40 16.36 -6.16
CA GLN A 56 -22.64 15.61 -6.40
C GLN A 56 -22.45 14.30 -7.18
N TRP A 57 -21.22 14.02 -7.62
CA TRP A 57 -20.93 12.77 -8.31
C TRP A 57 -20.97 11.61 -7.34
N PRO A 58 -21.43 10.41 -7.77
CA PRO A 58 -21.50 9.26 -6.88
C PRO A 58 -20.15 8.89 -6.35
N LEU A 59 -20.12 8.41 -5.12
CA LEU A 59 -18.95 7.71 -4.60
C LEU A 59 -18.82 6.37 -5.32
N MET A 60 -17.60 6.05 -5.70
CA MET A 60 -17.25 4.80 -6.35
C MET A 60 -16.62 3.86 -5.34
N ASP A 61 -16.93 2.60 -5.47
CA ASP A 61 -16.23 1.49 -4.81
C ASP A 61 -15.91 0.39 -5.82
N LYS A 62 -15.28 -0.67 -5.36
CA LYS A 62 -14.93 -1.82 -6.21
C LYS A 62 -16.17 -2.49 -6.82
N ALA A 63 -17.25 -2.63 -6.06
CA ALA A 63 -18.46 -3.31 -6.51
C ALA A 63 -19.11 -2.54 -7.64
N LEU A 64 -19.32 -1.23 -7.44
CA LEU A 64 -19.91 -0.34 -8.44
C LEU A 64 -19.03 -0.25 -9.69
N MET A 65 -17.71 -0.12 -9.52
CA MET A 65 -16.76 -0.07 -10.63
C MET A 65 -16.81 -1.37 -11.46
N MET A 66 -16.85 -2.54 -10.81
CA MET A 66 -16.90 -3.81 -11.53
C MET A 66 -18.26 -4.01 -12.21
N THR A 67 -19.37 -3.60 -11.60
CA THR A 67 -20.70 -3.71 -12.18
C THR A 67 -20.84 -2.88 -13.47
N HIS A 68 -20.21 -1.71 -13.52
CA HIS A 68 -20.32 -0.76 -14.64
C HIS A 68 -19.02 -0.59 -15.42
N PHE A 69 -18.09 -1.53 -15.33
CA PHE A 69 -16.75 -1.42 -15.92
C PHE A 69 -16.80 -1.06 -17.40
N ASP A 70 -17.66 -1.74 -18.18
CA ASP A 70 -17.78 -1.54 -19.64
C ASP A 70 -18.19 -0.11 -20.01
N GLU A 71 -19.01 0.54 -19.17
CA GLU A 71 -19.44 1.92 -19.38
C GLU A 71 -18.45 2.95 -18.79
N MET A 72 -17.68 2.56 -17.76
CA MET A 72 -16.77 3.47 -17.07
C MET A 72 -15.46 3.69 -17.81
N ASN A 73 -14.92 2.65 -18.47
CA ASN A 73 -13.68 2.82 -19.21
C ASN A 73 -13.87 3.69 -20.46
N THR A 74 -12.79 4.34 -20.88
CA THR A 74 -12.80 5.28 -22.03
C THR A 74 -12.39 4.64 -23.35
N ALA A 75 -12.01 3.36 -23.34
CA ALA A 75 -11.41 2.65 -24.46
C ALA A 75 -12.33 1.59 -25.07
N GLY A 76 -13.59 1.47 -24.61
CA GLY A 76 -14.55 0.48 -25.09
C GLY A 76 -14.17 -0.97 -24.78
N LEU A 77 -13.43 -1.17 -23.69
CA LEU A 77 -12.97 -2.50 -23.27
C LEU A 77 -14.09 -3.25 -22.58
N ARG A 78 -14.11 -4.58 -22.79
CA ARG A 78 -15.08 -5.48 -22.16
C ARG A 78 -14.48 -6.14 -20.93
N GLN A 79 -15.16 -6.03 -19.80
CA GLN A 79 -14.76 -6.61 -18.51
C GLN A 79 -14.44 -8.11 -18.63
N GLN A 80 -15.32 -8.87 -19.27
CA GLN A 80 -15.15 -10.31 -19.40
C GLN A 80 -13.85 -10.66 -20.13
N THR A 81 -13.57 -10.05 -21.26
CA THR A 81 -12.34 -10.28 -22.04
C THR A 81 -11.07 -9.97 -21.24
N LEU A 82 -11.11 -8.89 -20.46
CA LEU A 82 -9.98 -8.50 -19.61
C LEU A 82 -9.81 -9.46 -18.43
N MET A 83 -10.93 -9.92 -17.84
CA MET A 83 -10.93 -10.86 -16.73
C MET A 83 -10.35 -12.21 -17.17
N ASP A 84 -10.79 -12.73 -18.31
CA ASP A 84 -10.29 -14.00 -18.87
C ASP A 84 -8.79 -13.93 -19.16
N CYS A 85 -8.31 -12.81 -19.73
CA CYS A 85 -6.90 -12.57 -19.97
C CYS A 85 -6.10 -12.53 -18.65
N ALA A 86 -6.59 -11.83 -17.65
CA ALA A 86 -5.89 -11.68 -16.37
C ALA A 86 -5.85 -13.00 -15.57
N LEU A 87 -6.94 -13.77 -15.56
CA LEU A 87 -6.99 -15.09 -14.91
C LEU A 87 -6.08 -16.11 -15.61
N SER A 88 -6.09 -16.13 -16.93
CA SER A 88 -5.18 -16.99 -17.72
C SER A 88 -3.71 -16.67 -17.45
N SER A 89 -3.38 -15.38 -17.33
CA SER A 89 -2.04 -14.90 -17.00
C SER A 89 -1.58 -15.34 -15.60
N GLU A 90 -2.45 -15.29 -14.61
CA GLU A 90 -2.11 -15.78 -13.26
C GLU A 90 -1.82 -17.29 -13.25
N LEU A 91 -2.62 -18.06 -13.98
CA LEU A 91 -2.44 -19.53 -14.08
C LEU A 91 -1.15 -19.91 -14.82
N SER A 92 -0.84 -19.22 -15.90
CA SER A 92 0.37 -19.46 -16.72
C SER A 92 1.63 -18.80 -16.17
N ARG A 93 1.50 -17.91 -15.17
CA ARG A 93 2.55 -17.00 -14.68
C ARG A 93 3.14 -16.11 -15.78
N ASP A 94 2.35 -15.79 -16.79
CA ASP A 94 2.70 -14.76 -17.77
C ASP A 94 2.49 -13.38 -17.14
N PHE A 95 3.56 -12.69 -16.79
CA PHE A 95 3.52 -11.37 -16.15
C PHE A 95 3.29 -10.22 -17.14
N THR A 96 2.93 -10.53 -18.38
CA THR A 96 2.73 -9.53 -19.44
C THR A 96 1.34 -9.57 -20.09
N PRO A 97 0.25 -9.83 -19.33
CA PRO A 97 -1.08 -9.93 -19.91
C PRO A 97 -1.50 -8.63 -20.58
N LYS A 98 -1.94 -8.76 -21.84
CA LYS A 98 -2.40 -7.61 -22.64
C LYS A 98 -3.66 -7.96 -23.42
N VAL A 99 -4.56 -6.98 -23.49
CA VAL A 99 -5.66 -6.98 -24.46
C VAL A 99 -5.44 -5.79 -25.39
N GLY A 100 -5.07 -6.10 -26.63
CA GLY A 100 -4.57 -5.11 -27.57
C GLY A 100 -3.29 -4.43 -27.01
N ARG A 101 -3.32 -3.10 -26.86
CA ARG A 101 -2.19 -2.32 -26.32
C ARG A 101 -2.23 -2.15 -24.79
N PHE A 102 -3.31 -2.57 -24.13
CA PHE A 102 -3.54 -2.31 -22.71
C PHE A 102 -3.01 -3.46 -21.86
N SER A 103 -2.26 -3.14 -20.83
CA SER A 103 -1.88 -4.11 -19.80
C SER A 103 -3.03 -4.31 -18.82
N VAL A 104 -3.23 -5.54 -18.43
CA VAL A 104 -4.34 -5.98 -17.59
C VAL A 104 -3.80 -6.65 -16.33
N GLY A 105 -4.52 -6.56 -15.23
CA GLY A 105 -4.17 -7.28 -14.00
C GLY A 105 -5.33 -7.33 -13.02
N LEU A 106 -5.15 -8.11 -11.96
CA LEU A 106 -6.14 -8.28 -10.89
C LEU A 106 -5.63 -7.69 -9.58
N SER A 107 -6.54 -7.12 -8.81
CA SER A 107 -6.24 -6.76 -7.42
C SER A 107 -6.10 -8.03 -6.57
N SER A 108 -5.39 -7.92 -5.44
CA SER A 108 -5.10 -9.07 -4.54
C SER A 108 -6.34 -9.75 -3.94
N GLY A 109 -7.54 -9.17 -4.08
CA GLY A 109 -8.79 -9.80 -3.67
C GLY A 109 -8.96 -10.03 -2.17
N SER A 110 -8.22 -9.34 -1.33
CA SER A 110 -8.26 -9.48 0.13
C SER A 110 -9.64 -9.25 0.77
N SER A 111 -10.55 -8.57 0.07
CA SER A 111 -11.96 -8.37 0.46
C SER A 111 -12.93 -9.40 -0.14
N GLY A 112 -12.41 -10.53 -0.65
CA GLY A 112 -13.23 -11.60 -1.25
C GLY A 112 -13.69 -11.36 -2.70
N ARG A 113 -13.56 -10.14 -3.22
CA ARG A 113 -13.85 -9.81 -4.63
C ARG A 113 -12.61 -9.23 -5.30
N ARG A 114 -12.18 -9.85 -6.39
CA ARG A 114 -11.06 -9.35 -7.18
C ARG A 114 -11.50 -8.19 -8.07
N GLY A 115 -10.76 -7.08 -8.02
CA GLY A 115 -10.93 -5.98 -8.94
C GLY A 115 -10.03 -6.14 -10.15
N LEU A 116 -10.53 -5.73 -11.29
CA LEU A 116 -9.77 -5.64 -12.54
C LEU A 116 -9.12 -4.27 -12.64
N PHE A 117 -7.88 -4.21 -13.10
CA PHE A 117 -7.28 -2.96 -13.52
C PHE A 117 -6.72 -3.05 -14.94
N VAL A 118 -6.81 -1.94 -15.65
CA VAL A 118 -6.30 -1.81 -17.00
C VAL A 118 -5.59 -0.48 -17.19
N VAL A 119 -4.43 -0.51 -17.85
CA VAL A 119 -3.61 0.67 -18.10
C VAL A 119 -3.06 0.68 -19.52
N SER A 120 -3.02 1.85 -20.12
CA SER A 120 -2.38 2.07 -21.42
C SER A 120 -0.86 2.21 -21.26
N PRO A 121 -0.07 2.07 -22.33
CA PRO A 121 1.38 2.35 -22.31
C PRO A 121 1.72 3.76 -21.81
N GLN A 122 0.86 4.74 -22.10
CA GLN A 122 1.03 6.11 -21.66
C GLN A 122 0.89 6.27 -20.14
N GLU A 123 -0.13 5.62 -19.55
CA GLU A 123 -0.35 5.60 -18.11
C GLU A 123 0.79 4.90 -17.37
N GLN A 124 1.29 3.80 -17.94
CA GLN A 124 2.47 3.12 -17.41
C GLN A 124 3.70 4.02 -17.38
N GLN A 125 3.95 4.78 -18.46
CA GLN A 125 5.07 5.74 -18.52
C GLN A 125 4.92 6.87 -17.49
N ILE A 126 3.69 7.36 -17.25
CA ILE A 126 3.42 8.39 -16.24
C ILE A 126 3.71 7.83 -14.86
N TRP A 127 3.19 6.64 -14.56
CA TRP A 127 3.41 5.95 -13.31
C TRP A 127 4.90 5.69 -13.06
N ALA A 128 5.63 5.13 -14.03
CA ALA A 128 7.06 4.87 -13.92
C ALA A 128 7.86 6.16 -13.67
N ALA A 129 7.54 7.24 -14.39
CA ALA A 129 8.20 8.53 -14.18
C ALA A 129 7.93 9.09 -12.77
N GLY A 130 6.70 8.97 -12.26
CA GLY A 130 6.32 9.38 -10.91
C GLY A 130 7.06 8.58 -9.84
N MET A 131 7.09 7.25 -9.98
CA MET A 131 7.82 6.36 -9.09
C MET A 131 9.33 6.69 -9.05
N LEU A 132 9.98 6.79 -10.21
CA LEU A 132 11.39 7.13 -10.28
C LEU A 132 11.68 8.51 -9.67
N ALA A 133 10.80 9.49 -9.90
CA ALA A 133 10.99 10.85 -9.38
C ALA A 133 10.87 10.91 -7.85
N LYS A 134 10.05 10.06 -7.24
CA LYS A 134 9.75 10.05 -5.81
C LYS A 134 10.56 9.04 -5.01
N ALA A 135 10.80 7.83 -5.55
CA ALA A 135 11.42 6.74 -4.82
C ALA A 135 12.95 6.74 -4.84
N LEU A 136 13.57 7.29 -5.91
CA LEU A 136 15.02 7.32 -6.00
C LEU A 136 15.61 8.46 -5.15
N PRO A 137 16.41 8.16 -4.10
CA PRO A 137 16.91 9.17 -3.16
C PRO A 137 17.80 10.20 -3.87
N ASP A 138 18.81 9.74 -4.61
CA ASP A 138 19.81 10.58 -5.26
C ASP A 138 19.49 10.86 -6.75
N GLY A 139 18.36 10.31 -7.23
CA GLY A 139 17.88 10.50 -8.61
C GLY A 139 18.36 9.45 -9.59
N LEU A 140 17.90 9.59 -10.83
CA LEU A 140 18.02 8.58 -11.88
C LEU A 140 19.47 8.27 -12.30
N PHE A 141 20.42 9.20 -12.09
CA PHE A 141 21.79 9.09 -12.55
C PHE A 141 22.81 8.78 -11.45
N ALA A 142 22.32 8.40 -10.26
CA ALA A 142 23.18 8.14 -9.10
C ALA A 142 23.83 6.73 -9.10
N GLY A 143 23.57 5.91 -10.10
CA GLY A 143 24.13 4.55 -10.18
C GLY A 143 23.40 3.57 -9.27
N GLU A 144 22.09 3.74 -9.07
CA GLU A 144 21.33 2.90 -8.15
C GLU A 144 21.14 1.48 -8.70
N ARG A 145 21.34 0.50 -7.83
CA ARG A 145 21.04 -0.92 -8.06
C ARG A 145 19.86 -1.30 -7.17
N VAL A 146 18.73 -1.52 -7.80
CA VAL A 146 17.45 -1.75 -7.11
C VAL A 146 17.12 -3.24 -7.13
N ALA A 147 16.96 -3.85 -5.95
CA ALA A 147 16.36 -5.16 -5.78
C ALA A 147 14.86 -4.97 -5.54
N LEU A 148 14.03 -5.52 -6.41
CA LEU A 148 12.59 -5.37 -6.36
C LEU A 148 11.92 -6.71 -6.08
N PHE A 149 11.39 -6.90 -4.88
CA PHE A 149 10.67 -8.10 -4.45
C PHE A 149 9.17 -7.90 -4.64
N LEU A 150 8.59 -8.57 -5.62
CA LEU A 150 7.15 -8.52 -5.89
C LEU A 150 6.63 -9.90 -6.29
N ARG A 151 5.29 -10.04 -6.31
CA ARG A 151 4.60 -11.28 -6.71
C ARG A 151 4.48 -11.46 -8.23
N ALA A 152 4.62 -10.38 -8.97
CA ALA A 152 4.52 -10.36 -10.42
C ALA A 152 5.58 -9.43 -11.00
N ASP A 153 6.28 -9.91 -11.99
CA ASP A 153 7.17 -9.09 -12.81
C ASP A 153 6.36 -8.19 -13.74
N ASN A 154 6.98 -7.14 -14.25
CA ASN A 154 6.37 -6.28 -15.24
C ASN A 154 7.45 -5.78 -16.22
N HIS A 155 7.14 -5.79 -17.50
CA HIS A 155 7.99 -5.20 -18.55
C HIS A 155 8.49 -3.79 -18.26
N LEU A 156 7.74 -3.04 -17.46
CA LEU A 156 8.15 -1.68 -17.03
C LEU A 156 9.45 -1.69 -16.24
N TYR A 157 9.64 -2.68 -15.38
CA TYR A 157 10.86 -2.79 -14.57
C TYR A 157 12.10 -2.99 -15.43
N HIS A 158 11.99 -3.84 -16.44
CA HIS A 158 13.09 -4.09 -17.38
C HIS A 158 13.34 -2.91 -18.32
N SER A 159 12.31 -2.13 -18.65
CA SER A 159 12.42 -0.99 -19.58
C SER A 159 13.22 0.21 -19.03
N VAL A 160 13.38 0.30 -17.70
CA VAL A 160 14.10 1.39 -17.05
C VAL A 160 15.59 1.11 -16.86
N ASN A 161 16.05 -0.13 -17.10
CA ASN A 161 17.45 -0.52 -16.94
C ASN A 161 18.36 0.23 -17.92
N ASN A 162 19.43 0.82 -17.40
CA ASN A 162 20.44 1.53 -18.15
C ASN A 162 21.76 1.57 -17.36
N ARG A 163 22.79 2.24 -17.86
CA ARG A 163 24.09 2.32 -17.17
C ARG A 163 24.06 2.99 -15.79
N TRP A 164 23.00 3.72 -15.45
CA TRP A 164 22.86 4.50 -14.22
C TRP A 164 21.85 3.92 -13.25
N LEU A 165 20.98 3.05 -13.72
CA LEU A 165 19.95 2.38 -12.94
C LEU A 165 19.83 0.94 -13.40
N SER A 166 20.13 0.00 -12.50
CA SER A 166 19.83 -1.40 -12.69
C SER A 166 18.70 -1.80 -11.74
N LEU A 167 17.73 -2.53 -12.26
CA LEU A 167 16.63 -3.07 -11.48
C LEU A 167 16.58 -4.56 -11.73
N GLU A 168 16.64 -5.36 -10.66
CA GLU A 168 16.47 -6.80 -10.68
C GLU A 168 15.21 -7.19 -9.94
N PHE A 169 14.46 -8.09 -10.55
CA PHE A 169 13.22 -8.62 -9.98
C PHE A 169 13.51 -9.92 -9.22
N TYR A 170 12.95 -10.01 -8.02
CA TYR A 170 12.99 -11.18 -7.14
C TYR A 170 11.57 -11.68 -6.92
N ASP A 171 11.31 -12.91 -7.36
CA ASP A 171 9.97 -13.50 -7.31
C ASP A 171 9.63 -13.99 -5.89
N LEU A 172 8.56 -13.46 -5.31
CA LEU A 172 8.10 -13.85 -3.97
C LEU A 172 7.50 -15.27 -3.89
N PHE A 173 7.25 -15.91 -5.03
CA PHE A 173 6.84 -17.32 -5.10
C PHE A 173 8.02 -18.29 -5.19
N ALA A 174 9.22 -17.79 -5.51
CA ALA A 174 10.43 -18.60 -5.49
C ALA A 174 10.93 -18.81 -4.04
N PRO A 175 11.64 -19.92 -3.78
CA PRO A 175 12.22 -20.15 -2.45
C PRO A 175 13.14 -19.02 -2.02
N PHE A 176 12.79 -18.33 -0.94
CA PHE A 176 13.39 -17.08 -0.54
C PHE A 176 14.91 -17.15 -0.35
N ARG A 177 15.39 -18.19 0.37
CA ARG A 177 16.84 -18.37 0.65
C ARG A 177 17.66 -18.66 -0.63
N GLN A 178 17.07 -19.23 -1.66
CA GLN A 178 17.78 -19.51 -2.91
C GLN A 178 18.14 -18.26 -3.69
N GLN A 179 17.47 -17.14 -3.41
CA GLN A 179 17.71 -15.84 -4.06
C GLN A 179 18.83 -15.03 -3.37
N TRP A 180 19.33 -15.46 -2.22
CA TRP A 180 20.29 -14.67 -1.42
C TRP A 180 21.64 -14.48 -2.12
N SER A 181 22.19 -15.53 -2.73
CA SER A 181 23.47 -15.42 -3.47
C SER A 181 23.35 -14.46 -4.67
N GLN A 182 22.22 -14.45 -5.37
CA GLN A 182 21.96 -13.48 -6.43
C GLN A 182 21.85 -12.06 -5.87
N LEU A 183 21.17 -11.88 -4.72
CA LEU A 183 21.03 -10.59 -4.06
C LEU A 183 22.37 -10.01 -3.59
N GLU A 184 23.25 -10.84 -3.02
CA GLU A 184 24.59 -10.44 -2.64
C GLU A 184 25.46 -10.08 -3.86
N GLN A 185 25.38 -10.85 -4.95
CA GLN A 185 26.09 -10.56 -6.20
C GLN A 185 25.60 -9.26 -6.85
N GLN A 186 24.31 -8.99 -6.85
CA GLN A 186 23.74 -7.71 -7.31
C GLN A 186 24.25 -6.55 -6.46
N SER A 187 24.52 -6.78 -5.16
CA SER A 187 24.94 -5.76 -4.20
C SER A 187 24.05 -4.51 -4.28
N PRO A 188 22.75 -4.62 -3.96
CA PRO A 188 21.78 -3.55 -4.17
C PRO A 188 22.09 -2.34 -3.31
N THR A 189 21.85 -1.14 -3.85
CA THR A 189 21.89 0.11 -3.09
C THR A 189 20.51 0.46 -2.52
N LEU A 190 19.45 -0.09 -3.13
CA LEU A 190 18.06 0.11 -2.76
C LEU A 190 17.31 -1.21 -2.81
N ILE A 191 16.57 -1.54 -1.74
CA ILE A 191 15.66 -2.70 -1.71
C ILE A 191 14.23 -2.19 -1.61
N VAL A 192 13.36 -2.64 -2.53
CA VAL A 192 11.93 -2.35 -2.53
C VAL A 192 11.19 -3.68 -2.35
N ALA A 193 10.51 -3.86 -1.23
CA ALA A 193 9.87 -5.13 -0.90
C ALA A 193 8.69 -4.96 0.07
N PRO A 194 7.79 -5.95 0.18
CA PRO A 194 6.81 -6.00 1.25
C PRO A 194 7.46 -6.01 2.65
N ALA A 195 6.79 -5.44 3.64
CA ALA A 195 7.31 -5.32 5.01
C ALA A 195 7.80 -6.66 5.58
N GLN A 196 7.06 -7.76 5.35
CA GLN A 196 7.46 -9.10 5.80
C GLN A 196 8.76 -9.60 5.16
N VAL A 197 9.02 -9.25 3.88
CA VAL A 197 10.26 -9.61 3.18
C VAL A 197 11.44 -8.81 3.72
N LEU A 198 11.26 -7.49 3.88
CA LEU A 198 12.29 -6.63 4.49
C LEU A 198 12.65 -7.10 5.89
N ARG A 199 11.64 -7.48 6.71
CA ARG A 199 11.86 -8.08 8.01
C ARG A 199 12.70 -9.35 7.93
N ALA A 200 12.37 -10.27 7.02
CA ALA A 200 13.11 -11.52 6.86
C ALA A 200 14.56 -11.28 6.43
N LEU A 201 14.81 -10.33 5.54
CA LEU A 201 16.16 -9.89 5.15
C LEU A 201 16.91 -9.28 6.34
N ALA A 202 16.25 -8.43 7.14
CA ALA A 202 16.86 -7.84 8.34
C ALA A 202 17.29 -8.90 9.36
N LEU A 203 16.43 -9.88 9.63
CA LEU A 203 16.74 -10.98 10.54
C LEU A 203 17.90 -11.85 10.03
N ALA A 204 17.96 -12.10 8.71
CA ALA A 204 19.06 -12.85 8.11
C ALA A 204 20.39 -12.09 8.19
N VAL A 205 20.37 -10.76 8.01
CA VAL A 205 21.56 -9.90 8.21
C VAL A 205 22.01 -9.92 9.68
N MET A 206 21.09 -9.81 10.64
CA MET A 206 21.41 -9.89 12.07
C MET A 206 21.97 -11.25 12.46
N ALA A 207 21.50 -12.33 11.85
CA ALA A 207 22.02 -13.68 12.08
C ALA A 207 23.36 -13.96 11.39
N GLY A 208 23.87 -13.03 10.56
CA GLY A 208 25.08 -13.22 9.76
C GLY A 208 24.93 -14.19 8.59
N GLU A 209 23.69 -14.55 8.24
CA GLU A 209 23.37 -15.45 7.12
C GLU A 209 23.40 -14.73 5.77
N LEU A 210 23.28 -13.39 5.77
CA LEU A 210 23.20 -12.54 4.58
C LEU A 210 24.00 -11.25 4.80
N SER A 211 24.80 -10.84 3.81
CA SER A 211 25.58 -9.60 3.87
C SER A 211 25.03 -8.58 2.88
N LEU A 212 24.43 -7.50 3.39
CA LEU A 212 23.85 -6.42 2.57
C LEU A 212 24.35 -5.06 3.04
N ASN A 213 24.75 -4.22 2.08
CA ASN A 213 25.10 -2.82 2.32
C ASN A 213 24.23 -1.92 1.45
N VAL A 214 23.05 -1.60 1.95
CA VAL A 214 22.04 -0.79 1.24
C VAL A 214 22.02 0.64 1.75
N LYS A 215 21.75 1.61 0.88
CA LYS A 215 21.54 3.00 1.27
C LYS A 215 20.15 3.21 1.87
N LYS A 216 19.16 2.45 1.37
CA LYS A 216 17.76 2.61 1.76
C LYS A 216 16.95 1.35 1.48
N VAL A 217 15.99 1.06 2.36
CA VAL A 217 14.93 0.09 2.08
C VAL A 217 13.58 0.81 1.97
N ILE A 218 12.71 0.32 1.08
CA ILE A 218 11.37 0.89 0.86
C ILE A 218 10.33 -0.21 1.02
N SER A 219 9.46 -0.05 2.00
CA SER A 219 8.32 -0.93 2.20
C SER A 219 7.19 -0.61 1.22
N VAL A 220 6.64 -1.64 0.60
CA VAL A 220 5.52 -1.55 -0.36
C VAL A 220 4.48 -2.64 -0.11
N ALA A 221 3.27 -2.44 -0.61
CA ALA A 221 2.20 -3.44 -0.69
C ALA A 221 1.61 -3.94 0.63
N GLU A 222 2.25 -3.69 1.75
CA GLU A 222 1.81 -4.05 3.11
C GLU A 222 1.97 -2.85 4.05
N VAL A 223 1.24 -2.88 5.17
CA VAL A 223 1.45 -1.89 6.24
C VAL A 223 2.81 -2.14 6.88
N LEU A 224 3.60 -1.08 7.01
CA LEU A 224 4.84 -1.10 7.77
C LEU A 224 4.53 -0.74 9.23
N GLU A 225 4.35 -1.76 10.06
CA GLU A 225 4.10 -1.58 11.47
C GLU A 225 5.31 -1.03 12.24
N VAL A 226 5.08 -0.41 13.39
CA VAL A 226 6.11 0.26 14.21
C VAL A 226 7.27 -0.68 14.52
N GLN A 227 6.98 -1.91 14.98
CA GLN A 227 8.00 -2.91 15.30
C GLN A 227 8.90 -3.25 14.09
N ASP A 228 8.31 -3.42 12.90
CA ASP A 228 9.09 -3.70 11.70
C ASP A 228 9.91 -2.48 11.27
N ARG A 229 9.35 -1.27 11.36
CA ARG A 229 10.07 -0.04 11.06
C ARG A 229 11.31 0.12 11.95
N GLU A 230 11.17 -0.10 13.25
CA GLU A 230 12.28 -0.03 14.21
C GLU A 230 13.37 -1.07 13.91
N LEU A 231 12.98 -2.32 13.63
CA LEU A 231 13.91 -3.38 13.22
C LEU A 231 14.67 -2.99 11.95
N LEU A 232 13.95 -2.53 10.93
CA LEU A 232 14.56 -2.13 9.65
C LEU A 232 15.49 -0.92 9.81
N GLN A 233 15.13 0.05 10.66
CA GLN A 233 15.99 1.20 10.96
C GLN A 233 17.29 0.79 11.67
N GLN A 234 17.21 -0.17 12.60
CA GLN A 234 18.39 -0.69 13.28
C GLN A 234 19.37 -1.40 12.32
N VAL A 235 18.83 -2.12 11.34
CA VAL A 235 19.66 -2.95 10.43
C VAL A 235 20.10 -2.16 9.19
N PHE A 236 19.22 -1.38 8.59
CA PHE A 236 19.45 -0.73 7.28
C PHE A 236 19.54 0.80 7.34
N GLY A 237 19.18 1.41 8.46
CA GLY A 237 19.23 2.86 8.64
C GLY A 237 18.05 3.59 7.99
N ASP A 238 18.12 3.90 6.70
CA ASP A 238 17.06 4.68 6.01
C ASP A 238 15.91 3.78 5.53
N VAL A 239 14.72 4.04 6.05
CA VAL A 239 13.50 3.28 5.78
C VAL A 239 12.42 4.20 5.21
N GLY A 240 11.99 3.90 3.98
CA GLY A 240 10.88 4.57 3.34
C GLY A 240 9.66 3.68 3.17
N GLU A 241 8.54 4.31 2.79
CA GLU A 241 7.30 3.64 2.40
C GLU A 241 6.78 4.19 1.10
N ILE A 242 6.17 3.32 0.32
CA ILE A 242 5.32 3.68 -0.81
C ILE A 242 3.93 3.11 -0.54
N TYR A 243 2.95 3.98 -0.42
CA TYR A 243 1.56 3.60 -0.38
C TYR A 243 0.99 3.60 -1.80
N GLN A 244 0.76 2.41 -2.30
CA GLN A 244 0.21 2.17 -3.61
C GLN A 244 -0.95 1.19 -3.53
N ALA A 245 -2.07 1.56 -4.13
CA ALA A 245 -3.20 0.69 -4.39
C ALA A 245 -3.30 0.37 -5.89
N THR A 246 -4.15 -0.57 -6.26
CA THR A 246 -4.51 -0.83 -7.67
C THR A 246 -5.06 0.44 -8.34
N GLU A 247 -5.69 1.28 -7.54
CA GLU A 247 -6.38 2.51 -7.91
C GLU A 247 -5.45 3.69 -8.13
N GLY A 248 -4.24 3.70 -7.53
CA GLY A 248 -3.31 4.81 -7.72
C GLY A 248 -2.02 4.74 -6.89
N PHE A 249 -1.10 5.65 -7.22
CA PHE A 249 0.15 5.90 -6.50
C PHE A 249 -0.10 6.99 -5.45
N LEU A 250 -0.43 6.58 -4.20
CA LEU A 250 -1.14 7.40 -3.22
C LEU A 250 -0.21 8.24 -2.35
N ALA A 251 0.88 7.65 -1.83
CA ALA A 251 1.83 8.36 -0.98
C ALA A 251 3.25 7.82 -1.12
N THR A 252 4.22 8.65 -0.73
CA THR A 252 5.64 8.31 -0.74
C THR A 252 6.37 9.02 0.39
N THR A 253 7.28 8.34 1.06
CA THR A 253 8.17 8.93 2.05
C THR A 253 9.14 9.91 1.39
N CYS A 254 9.22 11.13 1.90
CA CYS A 254 10.15 12.15 1.46
C CYS A 254 11.56 11.93 2.03
N ARG A 255 12.53 12.77 1.64
CA ARG A 255 13.92 12.73 2.14
C ARG A 255 14.05 12.94 3.66
N CYS A 256 13.02 13.50 4.31
CA CYS A 256 12.99 13.72 5.76
C CYS A 256 12.30 12.57 6.51
N GLY A 257 12.00 11.44 5.86
CA GLY A 257 11.35 10.29 6.47
C GLY A 257 9.83 10.40 6.64
N THR A 258 9.21 11.51 6.22
CA THR A 258 7.75 11.73 6.36
C THR A 258 7.00 11.20 5.15
N LEU A 259 5.91 10.47 5.40
CA LEU A 259 5.02 9.97 4.35
C LEU A 259 4.08 11.08 3.87
N HIS A 260 4.16 11.45 2.60
CA HIS A 260 3.34 12.48 1.97
C HIS A 260 2.36 11.88 0.97
N LEU A 261 1.11 12.35 0.98
CA LEU A 261 0.17 12.07 -0.10
C LEU A 261 0.65 12.69 -1.42
N ASN A 262 0.55 11.94 -2.52
CA ASN A 262 0.97 12.38 -3.85
C ASN A 262 -0.11 13.27 -4.50
N GLU A 263 -0.50 14.34 -3.83
CA GLU A 263 -1.61 15.23 -4.21
C GLU A 263 -1.37 15.98 -5.54
N GLU A 264 -0.18 15.95 -6.08
CA GLU A 264 0.11 16.44 -7.44
C GLU A 264 -0.44 15.53 -8.56
N PHE A 265 -0.67 14.24 -8.26
CA PHE A 265 -1.22 13.26 -9.19
C PHE A 265 -2.67 12.91 -8.89
N ILE A 266 -3.05 12.98 -7.61
CA ILE A 266 -4.30 12.49 -7.07
C ILE A 266 -5.00 13.59 -6.28
N TYR A 267 -6.28 13.81 -6.57
CA TYR A 267 -7.14 14.60 -5.70
C TYR A 267 -7.73 13.70 -4.63
N ILE A 268 -7.62 14.12 -3.36
CA ILE A 268 -8.05 13.33 -2.21
C ILE A 268 -9.08 14.12 -1.40
N GLU A 269 -10.27 13.55 -1.27
CA GLU A 269 -11.34 13.98 -0.38
C GLU A 269 -11.27 13.11 0.89
N PRO A 270 -10.92 13.64 2.06
CA PRO A 270 -10.90 12.84 3.28
C PRO A 270 -12.32 12.66 3.84
N GLU A 271 -12.73 11.43 4.04
CA GLU A 271 -13.89 11.07 4.85
C GLU A 271 -13.42 10.89 6.29
N TRP A 272 -13.55 11.92 7.11
CA TRP A 272 -13.06 11.94 8.48
C TRP A 272 -13.86 10.99 9.38
N LEU A 273 -13.14 10.10 10.08
CA LEU A 273 -13.69 9.22 11.12
C LEU A 273 -13.60 9.89 12.50
N ASP A 274 -12.56 10.71 12.70
CA ASP A 274 -12.35 11.57 13.86
C ASP A 274 -11.43 12.73 13.47
N GLU A 275 -10.82 13.42 14.45
CA GLU A 275 -9.97 14.59 14.22
C GLU A 275 -8.73 14.31 13.35
N ARG A 276 -8.24 13.07 13.33
CA ARG A 276 -6.98 12.69 12.65
C ARG A 276 -7.11 11.52 11.69
N ARG A 277 -8.11 10.63 11.88
CA ARG A 277 -8.31 9.45 11.04
C ARG A 277 -9.30 9.73 9.94
N PHE A 278 -8.98 9.28 8.74
CA PHE A 278 -9.87 9.42 7.60
C PHE A 278 -9.74 8.25 6.63
N VAL A 279 -10.81 8.01 5.88
CA VAL A 279 -10.83 7.13 4.72
C VAL A 279 -10.63 7.99 3.48
N PRO A 280 -9.66 7.71 2.60
CA PRO A 280 -9.42 8.52 1.42
C PRO A 280 -10.41 8.19 0.30
N ILE A 281 -11.06 9.23 -0.23
CA ILE A 281 -11.81 9.18 -1.49
C ILE A 281 -10.92 9.81 -2.54
N ILE A 282 -10.54 9.05 -3.56
CA ILE A 282 -9.51 9.46 -4.51
C ILE A 282 -10.03 9.72 -5.93
N THR A 283 -9.43 10.69 -6.60
CA THR A 283 -9.56 10.89 -8.05
C THR A 283 -8.17 10.99 -8.65
N ASP A 284 -7.78 10.00 -9.48
CA ASP A 284 -6.46 9.94 -10.08
C ASP A 284 -6.45 10.55 -11.49
N PHE A 285 -5.78 11.70 -11.64
CA PHE A 285 -5.66 12.41 -12.91
C PHE A 285 -4.81 11.68 -13.95
N THR A 286 -4.06 10.67 -13.55
CA THR A 286 -3.17 9.90 -14.43
C THR A 286 -3.85 8.69 -15.06
N ARG A 287 -5.01 8.27 -14.52
CA ARG A 287 -5.80 7.13 -14.97
C ARG A 287 -6.82 7.56 -16.00
N THR A 288 -6.49 7.36 -17.27
CA THR A 288 -7.29 7.83 -18.40
C THR A 288 -8.07 6.72 -19.10
N THR A 289 -7.60 5.48 -19.05
CA THR A 289 -8.22 4.29 -19.66
C THR A 289 -9.35 3.75 -18.79
N GLN A 290 -9.05 3.48 -17.53
CA GLN A 290 -9.98 3.15 -16.46
C GLN A 290 -9.96 4.30 -15.45
N PRO A 291 -10.79 5.34 -15.64
CA PRO A 291 -10.79 6.48 -14.73
C PRO A 291 -11.14 6.09 -13.30
N ILE A 292 -10.34 6.54 -12.37
CA ILE A 292 -10.60 6.44 -10.93
C ILE A 292 -11.10 7.81 -10.49
N VAL A 293 -12.37 7.89 -10.12
CA VAL A 293 -13.07 9.16 -9.81
C VAL A 293 -13.90 8.98 -8.56
N ARG A 294 -13.65 9.80 -7.54
CA ARG A 294 -14.31 9.71 -6.23
C ARG A 294 -14.41 8.28 -5.69
N TYR A 295 -13.32 7.56 -5.86
CA TYR A 295 -13.24 6.16 -5.44
C TYR A 295 -12.86 6.09 -3.95
N ARG A 296 -13.77 5.57 -3.16
CA ARG A 296 -13.59 5.36 -1.72
C ARG A 296 -12.74 4.12 -1.51
N LEU A 297 -11.58 4.29 -0.90
CA LEU A 297 -10.73 3.17 -0.50
C LEU A 297 -11.22 2.56 0.83
N ASP A 298 -10.72 1.36 1.15
CA ASP A 298 -11.04 0.66 2.41
C ASP A 298 -9.95 0.89 3.47
N ASP A 299 -8.91 1.66 3.14
CA ASP A 299 -7.79 1.93 4.05
C ASP A 299 -8.11 3.11 4.98
N VAL A 300 -7.66 3.03 6.24
CA VAL A 300 -7.72 4.12 7.21
C VAL A 300 -6.34 4.76 7.32
N LEU A 301 -6.30 6.07 7.13
CA LEU A 301 -5.09 6.89 7.19
C LEU A 301 -5.14 7.81 8.40
N VAL A 302 -3.99 8.02 9.04
CA VAL A 302 -3.85 8.98 10.14
C VAL A 302 -3.06 10.17 9.64
N ALA A 303 -3.71 11.35 9.66
CA ALA A 303 -3.06 12.60 9.29
C ALA A 303 -2.02 13.00 10.34
N SER A 304 -0.92 13.60 9.89
CA SER A 304 0.04 14.26 10.78
C SER A 304 -0.29 15.76 10.86
N ASP A 305 -0.29 16.29 12.09
CA ASP A 305 -0.48 17.73 12.33
C ASP A 305 0.84 18.52 12.23
N THR A 306 1.97 17.81 12.13
CA THR A 306 3.29 18.44 12.11
C THR A 306 3.74 18.71 10.68
N PRO A 307 4.04 19.96 10.32
CA PRO A 307 4.63 20.30 9.03
C PRO A 307 5.96 19.57 8.81
N CYS A 308 6.17 19.06 7.61
CA CYS A 308 7.41 18.36 7.28
C CYS A 308 8.56 19.33 6.98
N ALA A 309 9.75 19.06 7.51
CA ALA A 309 10.96 19.83 7.24
C ALA A 309 11.38 19.84 5.76
N CYS A 310 10.82 18.97 4.91
CA CYS A 310 11.07 19.00 3.46
C CYS A 310 10.48 20.21 2.74
N GLY A 311 9.56 20.96 3.40
CA GLY A 311 8.90 22.15 2.88
C GLY A 311 7.76 21.88 1.90
N SER A 312 7.37 20.63 1.68
CA SER A 312 6.19 20.30 0.86
C SER A 312 4.91 20.61 1.61
N VAL A 313 3.92 21.15 0.89
CA VAL A 313 2.57 21.46 1.41
C VAL A 313 1.56 20.35 1.19
N THR A 314 1.99 19.23 0.61
CA THR A 314 1.14 18.04 0.47
C THR A 314 0.86 17.46 1.85
N ARG A 315 -0.35 16.91 2.04
CA ARG A 315 -0.75 16.34 3.32
C ARG A 315 0.20 15.23 3.75
N THR A 316 0.61 15.30 5.01
CA THR A 316 1.46 14.30 5.63
C THR A 316 0.63 13.28 6.39
N LEU A 317 1.10 12.05 6.38
CA LEU A 317 0.55 10.95 7.15
C LEU A 317 1.52 10.59 8.27
N GLU A 318 0.97 10.37 9.45
CA GLU A 318 1.71 9.73 10.54
C GLU A 318 1.89 8.24 10.23
N ARG A 319 0.81 7.59 9.75
CA ARG A 319 0.79 6.17 9.39
C ARG A 319 -0.42 5.78 8.55
N ILE A 320 -0.35 4.57 8.01
CA ILE A 320 -1.46 3.82 7.46
C ILE A 320 -1.91 2.82 8.53
N GLU A 321 -3.14 2.96 9.05
CA GLU A 321 -3.65 2.09 10.13
C GLU A 321 -4.00 0.67 9.63
N GLY A 322 -4.21 0.51 8.34
CA GLY A 322 -4.66 -0.73 7.73
C GLY A 322 -6.06 -0.61 7.17
N ARG A 323 -6.71 -1.74 6.94
CA ARG A 323 -8.04 -1.79 6.33
C ARG A 323 -9.14 -1.79 7.37
N GLN A 324 -10.29 -1.26 6.99
CA GLN A 324 -11.51 -1.37 7.81
C GLN A 324 -11.91 -2.83 8.09
N ASP A 325 -11.58 -3.76 7.20
CA ASP A 325 -11.84 -5.21 7.38
C ASP A 325 -10.91 -5.90 8.40
N ASP A 326 -9.84 -5.25 8.83
CA ASP A 326 -8.85 -5.79 9.80
C ASP A 326 -9.14 -5.35 11.24
N GLN A 327 -10.33 -4.77 11.49
CA GLN A 327 -10.76 -4.30 12.81
C GLN A 327 -11.31 -5.46 13.63
N LEU A 328 -11.02 -5.46 14.94
CA LEU A 328 -11.67 -6.36 15.89
C LEU A 328 -13.02 -5.76 16.30
N LEU A 329 -14.02 -6.61 16.52
CA LEU A 329 -15.35 -6.25 16.99
C LEU A 329 -15.56 -6.85 18.39
N LEU A 330 -15.25 -6.07 19.42
CA LEU A 330 -15.23 -6.55 20.80
C LEU A 330 -16.47 -6.13 21.60
N PRO A 331 -16.94 -6.94 22.56
CA PRO A 331 -18.15 -6.68 23.31
C PRO A 331 -18.00 -5.47 24.23
N VAL A 332 -19.08 -4.68 24.37
CA VAL A 332 -19.24 -3.61 25.36
C VAL A 332 -20.35 -3.92 26.36
N ASP A 333 -20.41 -3.17 27.45
CA ASP A 333 -21.32 -3.42 28.57
C ASP A 333 -22.81 -3.43 28.19
N ASP A 334 -23.19 -2.60 27.22
CA ASP A 334 -24.59 -2.46 26.76
C ASP A 334 -25.06 -3.58 25.82
N GLY A 335 -24.26 -4.62 25.62
CA GLY A 335 -24.53 -5.74 24.71
C GLY A 335 -24.23 -5.47 23.24
N GLY A 336 -23.67 -4.29 22.92
CA GLY A 336 -23.16 -3.94 21.63
C GLY A 336 -21.78 -4.52 21.32
N ALA A 337 -21.16 -4.03 20.24
CA ALA A 337 -19.77 -4.30 19.88
C ALA A 337 -19.07 -2.99 19.54
N HIS A 338 -17.87 -2.81 20.06
CA HIS A 338 -16.98 -1.70 19.74
C HIS A 338 -15.93 -2.14 18.73
N THR A 339 -15.63 -1.26 17.79
CA THR A 339 -14.61 -1.49 16.77
C THR A 339 -13.24 -1.07 17.27
N VAL A 340 -12.30 -2.02 17.33
CA VAL A 340 -10.90 -1.77 17.69
C VAL A 340 -10.04 -1.88 16.44
N PHE A 341 -9.34 -0.81 16.12
CA PHE A 341 -8.41 -0.78 14.99
C PHE A 341 -7.16 -1.62 15.25
N ALA A 342 -6.57 -2.14 14.18
CA ALA A 342 -5.39 -3.00 14.28
C ALA A 342 -4.15 -2.26 14.82
N ASP A 343 -3.92 -1.00 14.42
CA ASP A 343 -2.74 -0.24 14.80
C ASP A 343 -2.56 -0.06 16.32
N PRO A 344 -3.55 0.35 17.12
CA PRO A 344 -3.41 0.42 18.58
C PRO A 344 -2.96 -0.91 19.20
N CYS A 345 -3.50 -2.03 18.74
CA CYS A 345 -3.10 -3.36 19.21
C CYS A 345 -1.64 -3.68 18.80
N SER A 346 -1.25 -3.39 17.56
CA SER A 346 0.12 -3.58 17.07
C SER A 346 1.12 -2.77 17.90
N ARG A 347 0.80 -1.53 18.23
CA ARG A 347 1.68 -0.64 19.02
C ARG A 347 1.85 -1.14 20.46
N VAL A 348 0.79 -1.61 21.07
CA VAL A 348 0.84 -2.19 22.42
C VAL A 348 1.70 -3.45 22.42
N LEU A 349 1.51 -4.34 21.44
CA LEU A 349 2.30 -5.56 21.32
C LEU A 349 3.78 -5.25 21.04
N ALA A 350 4.08 -4.24 20.22
CA ALA A 350 5.46 -3.81 19.94
C ALA A 350 6.21 -3.31 21.19
N GLN A 351 5.51 -2.80 22.21
CA GLN A 351 6.13 -2.38 23.48
C GLN A 351 6.51 -3.56 24.38
N VAL A 352 5.85 -4.71 24.19
CA VAL A 352 6.04 -5.90 25.06
C VAL A 352 6.93 -6.95 24.39
N LEU A 353 6.73 -7.17 23.08
CA LEU A 353 7.46 -8.18 22.32
C LEU A 353 8.86 -7.70 21.91
N PRO A 354 9.87 -8.60 21.86
CA PRO A 354 11.15 -8.31 21.24
C PRO A 354 10.96 -7.89 19.77
N LEU A 355 11.83 -7.03 19.24
CA LEU A 355 11.78 -6.60 17.83
C LEU A 355 11.84 -7.78 16.84
N THR A 356 12.54 -8.85 17.24
CA THR A 356 12.70 -10.06 16.43
C THR A 356 11.50 -11.00 16.48
N ALA A 357 10.59 -10.86 17.45
CA ALA A 357 9.40 -11.72 17.57
C ALA A 357 8.34 -11.35 16.53
N ASP A 358 7.76 -12.34 15.86
CA ASP A 358 6.55 -12.15 15.05
C ASP A 358 5.31 -12.60 15.84
N TYR A 359 4.13 -12.10 15.49
CA TYR A 359 2.90 -12.42 16.19
C TYR A 359 1.68 -12.44 15.27
N ARG A 360 0.59 -13.06 15.76
CA ARG A 360 -0.76 -12.99 15.17
C ARG A 360 -1.78 -12.85 16.29
N LEU A 361 -2.64 -11.85 16.19
CA LEU A 361 -3.83 -11.68 17.02
C LEU A 361 -5.07 -11.94 16.18
N VAL A 362 -5.84 -12.95 16.53
CA VAL A 362 -7.00 -13.40 15.76
C VAL A 362 -8.25 -13.41 16.62
N GLN A 363 -9.24 -12.63 16.24
CA GLN A 363 -10.58 -12.76 16.80
C GLN A 363 -11.30 -13.90 16.09
N THR A 364 -11.59 -14.97 16.79
CA THR A 364 -12.22 -16.20 16.23
C THR A 364 -13.72 -16.26 16.47
N THR A 365 -14.22 -15.63 17.55
CA THR A 365 -15.65 -15.44 17.83
C THR A 365 -15.89 -14.03 18.36
N ALA A 366 -17.13 -13.69 18.70
CA ALA A 366 -17.46 -12.38 19.28
C ALA A 366 -16.62 -12.02 20.51
N SER A 367 -16.23 -13.01 21.32
CA SER A 367 -15.55 -12.81 22.60
C SER A 367 -14.26 -13.64 22.76
N HIS A 368 -13.80 -14.34 21.71
CA HIS A 368 -12.59 -15.14 21.81
C HIS A 368 -11.46 -14.59 20.95
N LEU A 369 -10.31 -14.35 21.59
CA LEU A 369 -9.08 -13.88 20.99
C LEU A 369 -7.98 -14.95 21.11
N ARG A 370 -7.29 -15.19 20.02
CA ARG A 370 -6.12 -16.06 19.96
C ARG A 370 -4.88 -15.23 19.66
N LEU A 371 -3.93 -15.25 20.60
CA LEU A 371 -2.63 -14.60 20.43
C LEU A 371 -1.55 -15.66 20.25
N LEU A 372 -0.90 -15.62 19.09
CA LEU A 372 0.23 -16.47 18.72
C LEU A 372 1.45 -15.57 18.58
N ALA A 373 2.56 -15.88 19.26
CA ALA A 373 3.81 -15.14 19.08
C ALA A 373 5.05 -16.00 19.34
N ASP A 374 6.15 -15.58 18.73
CA ASP A 374 7.48 -16.17 18.90
C ASP A 374 8.12 -15.69 20.22
N CYS A 375 7.54 -16.10 21.32
CA CYS A 375 8.03 -15.83 22.68
C CYS A 375 7.47 -16.83 23.69
N ASP A 376 7.95 -16.78 24.93
CA ASP A 376 7.50 -17.65 26.01
C ASP A 376 6.09 -17.29 26.53
N LEU A 377 5.46 -18.20 27.27
CA LEU A 377 4.12 -18.00 27.84
C LEU A 377 4.04 -16.81 28.80
N PRO A 378 5.01 -16.55 29.70
CA PRO A 378 5.02 -15.37 30.57
C PRO A 378 4.95 -14.05 29.74
N ARG A 379 5.66 -13.99 28.63
CA ARG A 379 5.64 -12.83 27.75
C ARG A 379 4.29 -12.68 27.02
N LEU A 380 3.71 -13.79 26.57
CA LEU A 380 2.36 -13.80 25.98
C LEU A 380 1.31 -13.30 26.99
N GLU A 381 1.44 -13.69 28.24
CA GLU A 381 0.56 -13.21 29.32
C GLU A 381 0.72 -11.69 29.57
N GLN A 382 1.93 -11.14 29.45
CA GLN A 382 2.15 -9.70 29.49
C GLN A 382 1.48 -9.01 28.29
N CYS A 383 1.58 -9.59 27.10
CA CYS A 383 0.90 -9.08 25.89
C CYS A 383 -0.62 -9.05 26.07
N ARG A 384 -1.21 -10.13 26.61
CA ARG A 384 -2.64 -10.21 26.93
C ARG A 384 -3.07 -9.09 27.87
N ARG A 385 -2.37 -8.91 28.99
CA ARG A 385 -2.68 -7.85 29.97
C ARG A 385 -2.57 -6.46 29.36
N ALA A 386 -1.56 -6.21 28.55
CA ALA A 386 -1.39 -4.93 27.86
C ALA A 386 -2.52 -4.65 26.87
N LEU A 387 -2.96 -5.67 26.13
CA LEU A 387 -4.12 -5.55 25.24
C LEU A 387 -5.42 -5.34 26.01
N GLU A 388 -5.64 -6.07 27.11
CA GLU A 388 -6.83 -5.86 27.96
C GLU A 388 -6.87 -4.45 28.54
N HIS A 389 -5.73 -3.91 28.96
CA HIS A 389 -5.64 -2.52 29.41
C HIS A 389 -6.04 -1.55 28.29
N LEU A 390 -5.54 -1.74 27.07
CA LEU A 390 -5.96 -0.95 25.91
C LEU A 390 -7.48 -1.05 25.70
N PHE A 391 -8.05 -2.25 25.78
CA PHE A 391 -9.47 -2.50 25.54
C PHE A 391 -10.34 -1.83 26.60
N VAL A 392 -9.97 -1.90 27.87
CA VAL A 392 -10.66 -1.19 28.97
C VAL A 392 -10.65 0.32 28.72
N CYS A 393 -9.52 0.90 28.30
CA CYS A 393 -9.44 2.32 27.94
C CYS A 393 -10.37 2.73 26.78
N GLN A 394 -10.80 1.75 25.96
CA GLN A 394 -11.74 1.94 24.86
C GLN A 394 -13.19 1.53 25.21
N GLY A 395 -13.48 1.27 26.48
CA GLY A 395 -14.83 0.92 26.95
C GLY A 395 -15.27 -0.50 26.65
N ILE A 396 -14.34 -1.42 26.42
CA ILE A 396 -14.61 -2.83 26.13
C ILE A 396 -14.72 -3.60 27.45
N ASP A 397 -15.73 -4.44 27.57
CA ASP A 397 -15.91 -5.36 28.69
C ASP A 397 -14.97 -6.58 28.55
N THR A 398 -13.78 -6.46 29.12
CA THR A 398 -12.77 -7.51 29.06
C THR A 398 -13.12 -8.76 29.89
N SER A 399 -14.08 -8.67 30.82
CA SER A 399 -14.54 -9.82 31.59
C SER A 399 -15.23 -10.87 30.72
N ARG A 400 -15.76 -10.46 29.58
CA ARG A 400 -16.40 -11.33 28.59
C ARG A 400 -15.41 -11.93 27.58
N LEU A 401 -14.15 -11.50 27.60
CA LEU A 401 -13.14 -12.00 26.67
C LEU A 401 -12.52 -13.30 27.18
N SER A 402 -12.35 -14.23 26.27
CA SER A 402 -11.57 -15.45 26.49
C SER A 402 -10.35 -15.48 25.56
N TRP A 403 -9.27 -16.11 26.02
CA TRP A 403 -7.99 -16.07 25.33
C TRP A 403 -7.40 -17.46 25.11
N SER A 404 -6.78 -17.63 23.93
CA SER A 404 -5.84 -18.71 23.66
C SER A 404 -4.46 -18.12 23.42
N LEU A 405 -3.51 -18.42 24.30
CA LEU A 405 -2.12 -17.97 24.19
C LEU A 405 -1.25 -19.14 23.67
N ILE A 406 -0.56 -18.92 22.56
CA ILE A 406 0.20 -19.97 21.85
C ILE A 406 1.63 -19.47 21.63
N SER A 407 2.58 -20.11 22.32
CA SER A 407 4.02 -19.88 22.18
C SER A 407 4.54 -20.63 20.95
N GLN A 408 4.47 -19.97 19.80
CA GLN A 408 4.91 -20.55 18.53
C GLN A 408 5.21 -19.42 17.53
N THR A 409 6.24 -19.62 16.70
CA THR A 409 6.51 -18.72 15.56
C THR A 409 5.38 -18.77 14.54
N PRO A 410 4.74 -17.64 14.22
CA PRO A 410 3.74 -17.59 13.17
C PRO A 410 4.30 -18.02 11.82
N PRO A 411 3.53 -18.75 11.00
CA PRO A 411 3.98 -19.14 9.66
C PRO A 411 4.22 -17.90 8.78
N THR A 412 5.36 -17.87 8.09
CA THR A 412 5.70 -16.82 7.12
C THR A 412 5.45 -17.33 5.71
N GLN A 413 4.64 -16.61 4.96
CA GLN A 413 4.31 -16.90 3.56
C GLN A 413 4.45 -15.60 2.76
N PHE A 414 5.41 -15.55 1.83
CA PHE A 414 5.67 -14.34 1.03
C PHE A 414 4.73 -14.19 -0.17
N ASP A 415 4.05 -15.26 -0.56
CA ASP A 415 3.04 -15.29 -1.62
C ASP A 415 1.71 -14.64 -1.26
N SER A 416 1.48 -14.36 0.02
CA SER A 416 0.29 -13.66 0.54
C SER A 416 0.67 -12.42 1.37
N LYS A 417 -0.25 -11.46 1.48
CA LYS A 417 -0.05 -10.29 2.35
C LYS A 417 -0.09 -10.73 3.81
N ARG A 418 0.90 -10.33 4.58
CA ARG A 418 0.91 -10.56 6.03
C ARG A 418 -0.16 -9.71 6.70
N ARG A 419 -1.00 -10.35 7.49
CA ARG A 419 -1.98 -9.71 8.37
C ARG A 419 -1.70 -10.19 9.79
N ARG A 420 -1.28 -9.30 10.67
CA ARG A 420 -0.98 -9.65 12.07
C ARG A 420 -2.20 -9.64 12.95
N ILE A 421 -3.17 -8.79 12.65
CA ILE A 421 -4.42 -8.68 13.38
C ILE A 421 -5.57 -9.00 12.43
N ILE A 422 -6.41 -9.96 12.81
CA ILE A 422 -7.41 -10.55 11.92
C ILE A 422 -8.72 -10.75 12.70
N CYS A 423 -9.82 -10.24 12.16
CA CYS A 423 -11.15 -10.63 12.59
C CYS A 423 -11.67 -11.73 11.65
N GLN A 424 -11.77 -12.96 12.14
CA GLN A 424 -12.42 -14.09 11.43
C GLN A 424 -13.91 -14.15 11.71
N TRP A 425 -14.33 -13.55 12.82
CA TRP A 425 -15.74 -13.46 13.17
C TRP A 425 -16.38 -12.26 12.46
N ARG A 426 -17.45 -12.50 11.72
CA ARG A 426 -18.30 -11.45 11.15
C ARG A 426 -19.68 -11.59 11.74
N ARG A 427 -20.28 -10.49 12.14
CA ARG A 427 -21.71 -10.45 12.49
C ARG A 427 -22.48 -10.76 11.21
N GLU A 428 -23.31 -11.81 11.22
CA GLU A 428 -24.27 -12.13 10.15
C GLU A 428 -25.32 -11.03 10.01
#